data_aba30169874e8b41b05c01b604f6c1b9
#
_entry.id   aba30169874e8b41b05c01b604f6c1b9
#
_cell.length_a   1.000
_cell.length_b   1.000
_cell.length_c   1.000
_cell.angle_alpha   90.00
_cell.angle_beta   90.00
_cell.angle_gamma   90.00
#
_symmetry.space_group_name_H-M   'P 1'
#
loop_
_entity.id
_entity.type
_entity.pdbx_description
1 polymer ?
#
loop_
_entity_poly.entity_id
_entity_poly.type
_entity_poly.pdbx_seq_one_letter_code
_entity_poly.pdbx_strand_id
1 'polypeptide(L)'
;MSHPAQLQFVKSVKEKFPDYFIRKNVLEVGSLNINGSIRDFFEQCVYVGVDIGPGRDVDLVARGENLAYHDESFDVVASCECFEHNPEWVATFNNMVRMSSGLVFFSCATLGRAEHGTPRTSPYDAPYCGEYYKNLTEGDVRSACDLSSFKEYAFSIDNQAHDLYFWGIK
;
A
#
# COMPACT_ATOMS: atom_id res chain seq x y z
N MET A 1 -7.76 -5.08 -2.70
CA MET A 1 -8.95 -5.32 -1.84
C MET A 1 -8.52 -6.07 -0.58
N SER A 2 -8.97 -5.61 0.61
CA SER A 2 -8.53 -6.18 1.89
C SER A 2 -8.99 -7.63 2.04
N HIS A 3 -8.14 -8.48 2.64
CA HIS A 3 -8.43 -9.89 2.92
C HIS A 3 -7.62 -10.38 4.15
N PRO A 4 -7.96 -11.55 4.75
CA PRO A 4 -7.37 -11.97 6.02
C PRO A 4 -5.84 -12.03 6.05
N ALA A 5 -5.19 -12.52 4.98
CA ALA A 5 -3.74 -12.64 4.93
C ALA A 5 -3.06 -11.25 4.90
N GLN A 6 -3.58 -10.31 4.12
CA GLN A 6 -3.12 -8.92 4.08
C GLN A 6 -3.28 -8.23 5.45
N LEU A 7 -4.44 -8.39 6.12
CA LEU A 7 -4.65 -7.84 7.47
C LEU A 7 -3.72 -8.48 8.50
N GLN A 8 -3.41 -9.77 8.37
CA GLN A 8 -2.44 -10.44 9.22
C GLN A 8 -1.02 -9.91 9.01
N PHE A 9 -0.65 -9.58 7.77
CA PHE A 9 0.61 -8.89 7.49
C PHE A 9 0.68 -7.53 8.20
N VAL A 10 -0.36 -6.68 8.07
CA VAL A 10 -0.39 -5.37 8.75
C VAL A 10 -0.29 -5.53 10.27
N LYS A 11 -0.97 -6.54 10.83
CA LYS A 11 -0.86 -6.88 12.25
C LYS A 11 0.58 -7.22 12.63
N SER A 12 1.28 -8.02 11.82
CA SER A 12 2.69 -8.37 12.08
C SER A 12 3.62 -7.16 12.01
N VAL A 13 3.36 -6.20 11.10
CA VAL A 13 4.08 -4.91 11.04
C VAL A 13 3.82 -4.09 12.31
N LYS A 14 2.56 -4.02 12.78
CA LYS A 14 2.21 -3.35 14.05
C LYS A 14 2.90 -4.00 15.24
N GLU A 15 2.95 -5.32 15.32
CA GLU A 15 3.64 -6.05 16.40
C GLU A 15 5.15 -5.79 16.39
N LYS A 16 5.76 -5.67 15.21
CA LYS A 16 7.19 -5.37 15.06
C LYS A 16 7.52 -3.90 15.36
N PHE A 17 6.65 -2.98 14.97
CA PHE A 17 6.86 -1.54 15.05
C PHE A 17 5.69 -0.79 15.72
N PRO A 18 5.31 -1.12 16.96
CA PRO A 18 4.09 -0.63 17.58
C PRO A 18 4.02 0.90 17.70
N ASP A 19 5.15 1.56 17.86
CA ASP A 19 5.21 3.02 18.02
C ASP A 19 4.78 3.79 16.76
N TYR A 20 4.80 3.15 15.58
CA TYR A 20 4.32 3.75 14.34
C TYR A 20 2.78 3.67 14.17
N PHE A 21 2.09 2.93 15.05
CA PHE A 21 0.63 2.77 14.95
C PHE A 21 -0.15 3.60 15.97
N ILE A 22 0.52 4.44 16.75
CA ILE A 22 -0.11 5.26 17.80
C ILE A 22 0.37 6.71 17.69
N ARG A 23 -0.57 7.67 17.60
CA ARG A 23 -0.32 9.13 17.58
C ARG A 23 0.67 9.56 16.49
N LYS A 24 0.47 9.07 15.28
CA LYS A 24 1.29 9.33 14.09
C LYS A 24 0.50 10.04 13.00
N ASN A 25 1.22 10.69 12.09
CA ASN A 25 0.69 11.13 10.82
C ASN A 25 0.82 9.98 9.83
N VAL A 26 -0.30 9.51 9.29
CA VAL A 26 -0.38 8.33 8.43
C VAL A 26 -0.97 8.71 7.08
N LEU A 27 -0.34 8.28 6.01
CA LEU A 27 -0.87 8.32 4.66
C LEU A 27 -1.10 6.89 4.14
N GLU A 28 -2.30 6.61 3.65
CA GLU A 28 -2.61 5.37 2.93
C GLU A 28 -2.92 5.69 1.46
N VAL A 29 -2.21 5.05 0.54
CA VAL A 29 -2.45 5.13 -0.91
C VAL A 29 -3.17 3.86 -1.37
N GLY A 30 -4.34 4.01 -1.98
CA GLY A 30 -5.25 2.91 -2.27
C GLY A 30 -6.18 2.60 -1.09
N SER A 31 -6.75 3.64 -0.46
CA SER A 31 -7.48 3.53 0.80
C SER A 31 -8.95 3.13 0.67
N LEU A 32 -9.48 3.00 -0.55
CA LEU A 32 -10.90 2.71 -0.75
C LEU A 32 -11.33 1.41 -0.04
N ASN A 33 -12.13 1.56 1.00
CA ASN A 33 -12.60 0.43 1.79
C ASN A 33 -13.76 -0.29 1.10
N ILE A 34 -13.45 -1.38 0.41
CA ILE A 34 -14.43 -2.28 -0.21
C ILE A 34 -14.92 -3.31 0.82
N ASN A 35 -14.00 -3.96 1.55
CA ASN A 35 -14.32 -5.08 2.45
C ASN A 35 -13.41 -5.14 3.68
N GLY A 36 -12.77 -4.04 4.03
CA GLY A 36 -11.89 -3.88 5.19
C GLY A 36 -10.92 -2.74 4.99
N SER A 37 -10.32 -2.25 6.08
CA SER A 37 -9.36 -1.14 6.05
C SER A 37 -8.22 -1.40 7.03
N ILE A 38 -7.03 -0.99 6.65
CA ILE A 38 -5.88 -1.00 7.56
C ILE A 38 -5.94 0.16 8.56
N ARG A 39 -6.77 1.17 8.31
CA ARG A 39 -7.01 2.31 9.22
C ARG A 39 -7.36 1.86 10.64
N ASP A 40 -8.07 0.75 10.79
CA ASP A 40 -8.50 0.19 12.08
C ASP A 40 -7.33 -0.26 12.99
N PHE A 41 -6.13 -0.43 12.43
CA PHE A 41 -4.93 -0.76 13.21
C PHE A 41 -4.27 0.46 13.87
N PHE A 42 -4.61 1.68 13.44
CA PHE A 42 -3.99 2.93 13.89
C PHE A 42 -4.81 3.62 14.97
N GLU A 43 -4.16 3.98 16.08
CA GLU A 43 -4.79 4.52 17.27
C GLU A 43 -4.41 5.99 17.47
N GLN A 44 -5.41 6.87 17.57
CA GLN A 44 -5.21 8.31 17.81
C GLN A 44 -4.28 8.99 16.77
N CYS A 45 -4.23 8.46 15.56
CA CYS A 45 -3.42 8.97 14.45
C CYS A 45 -4.17 10.04 13.65
N VAL A 46 -3.42 10.97 13.07
CA VAL A 46 -3.93 11.80 11.96
C VAL A 46 -3.77 10.96 10.69
N TYR A 47 -4.88 10.53 10.13
CA TYR A 47 -4.90 9.58 9.03
C TYR A 47 -5.49 10.20 7.78
N VAL A 48 -4.75 10.12 6.66
CA VAL A 48 -5.18 10.56 5.33
C VAL A 48 -5.24 9.35 4.41
N GLY A 49 -6.44 8.99 3.99
CA GLY A 49 -6.67 7.97 2.99
C GLY A 49 -6.81 8.59 1.60
N VAL A 50 -6.04 8.10 0.64
CA VAL A 50 -6.06 8.57 -0.75
C VAL A 50 -6.40 7.43 -1.69
N ASP A 51 -7.31 7.68 -2.63
CA ASP A 51 -7.65 6.74 -3.70
C ASP A 51 -7.95 7.47 -5.01
N ILE A 52 -7.94 6.76 -6.13
CA ILE A 52 -8.27 7.34 -7.45
C ILE A 52 -9.77 7.64 -7.63
N GLY A 53 -10.62 7.08 -6.79
CA GLY A 53 -12.06 7.33 -6.79
C GLY A 53 -12.61 7.55 -5.38
N PRO A 54 -13.78 8.20 -5.28
CA PRO A 54 -14.40 8.50 -4.00
C PRO A 54 -15.03 7.24 -3.37
N GLY A 55 -15.09 7.20 -2.04
CA GLY A 55 -15.78 6.15 -1.32
C GLY A 55 -15.45 6.12 0.16
N ARG A 56 -15.79 5.01 0.81
CA ARG A 56 -15.53 4.83 2.23
C ARG A 56 -14.03 4.88 2.51
N ASP A 57 -13.64 5.61 3.56
CA ASP A 57 -12.26 5.80 4.04
C ASP A 57 -11.33 6.55 3.05
N VAL A 58 -11.89 7.18 2.01
CA VAL A 58 -11.17 8.07 1.09
C VAL A 58 -11.36 9.52 1.54
N ASP A 59 -10.28 10.14 2.02
CA ASP A 59 -10.27 11.54 2.44
C ASP A 59 -9.90 12.47 1.27
N LEU A 60 -9.09 11.98 0.32
CA LEU A 60 -8.64 12.72 -0.85
C LEU A 60 -8.69 11.85 -2.10
N VAL A 61 -9.39 12.31 -3.14
CA VAL A 61 -9.39 11.66 -4.45
C VAL A 61 -8.20 12.18 -5.26
N ALA A 62 -7.19 11.34 -5.41
CA ALA A 62 -5.95 11.66 -6.15
C ALA A 62 -5.20 10.37 -6.53
N ARG A 63 -4.26 10.48 -7.47
CA ARG A 63 -3.31 9.42 -7.81
C ARG A 63 -2.09 9.51 -6.89
N GLY A 64 -1.60 8.37 -6.41
CA GLY A 64 -0.47 8.30 -5.49
C GLY A 64 0.81 8.93 -6.03
N GLU A 65 1.09 8.74 -7.32
CA GLU A 65 2.24 9.33 -8.02
C GLU A 65 2.19 10.85 -8.13
N ASN A 66 0.99 11.46 -8.00
CA ASN A 66 0.78 12.90 -8.14
C ASN A 66 0.63 13.64 -6.81
N LEU A 67 0.76 12.95 -5.67
CA LEU A 67 0.65 13.59 -4.36
C LEU A 67 1.81 14.58 -4.13
N ALA A 68 1.46 15.82 -3.80
CA ALA A 68 2.39 16.93 -3.67
C ALA A 68 2.67 17.36 -2.21
N TYR A 69 2.49 16.43 -1.26
CA TYR A 69 2.93 16.68 0.11
C TYR A 69 4.44 16.87 0.18
N HIS A 70 4.91 17.65 1.14
CA HIS A 70 6.35 17.84 1.35
C HIS A 70 7.03 16.51 1.71
N ASP A 71 8.34 16.48 1.49
CA ASP A 71 9.18 15.35 1.91
C ASP A 71 9.00 15.12 3.41
N GLU A 72 8.96 13.85 3.80
CA GLU A 72 8.90 13.43 5.20
C GLU A 72 7.70 13.98 6.00
N SER A 73 6.56 14.29 5.31
CA SER A 73 5.34 14.82 5.95
C SER A 73 4.60 13.81 6.82
N PHE A 74 4.85 12.52 6.62
CA PHE A 74 4.15 11.45 7.32
C PHE A 74 5.12 10.52 8.06
N ASP A 75 4.78 10.13 9.27
CA ASP A 75 5.53 9.12 10.03
C ASP A 75 5.42 7.73 9.40
N VAL A 76 4.25 7.45 8.80
CA VAL A 76 3.93 6.18 8.14
C VAL A 76 3.29 6.44 6.79
N VAL A 77 3.76 5.75 5.76
CA VAL A 77 3.10 5.71 4.46
C VAL A 77 2.87 4.26 4.05
N ALA A 78 1.61 3.92 3.80
CA ALA A 78 1.18 2.55 3.49
C ALA A 78 0.43 2.45 2.18
N SER A 79 0.45 1.27 1.56
CA SER A 79 -0.38 0.93 0.41
C SER A 79 -0.69 -0.57 0.44
N CYS A 80 -1.96 -0.94 0.42
CA CYS A 80 -2.33 -2.34 0.46
C CYS A 80 -3.26 -2.69 -0.69
N GLU A 81 -2.92 -3.77 -1.44
CA GLU A 81 -3.70 -4.28 -2.57
C GLU A 81 -4.04 -3.20 -3.63
N CYS A 82 -3.03 -2.41 -3.99
CA CYS A 82 -3.17 -1.26 -4.89
C CYS A 82 -2.21 -1.35 -6.09
N PHE A 83 -0.96 -1.75 -5.88
CA PHE A 83 0.10 -1.67 -6.89
C PHE A 83 -0.17 -2.55 -8.10
N GLU A 84 -0.78 -3.70 -7.95
CA GLU A 84 -1.17 -4.59 -9.03
C GLU A 84 -2.16 -3.96 -10.02
N HIS A 85 -2.92 -2.95 -9.58
CA HIS A 85 -3.89 -2.19 -10.38
C HIS A 85 -3.35 -0.84 -10.86
N ASN A 86 -2.15 -0.44 -10.44
CA ASN A 86 -1.57 0.86 -10.74
C ASN A 86 -0.43 0.74 -11.76
N PRO A 87 -0.59 1.19 -13.02
CA PRO A 87 0.50 1.18 -14.00
C PRO A 87 1.69 2.04 -13.59
N GLU A 88 1.46 3.07 -12.75
CA GLU A 88 2.49 3.98 -12.23
C GLU A 88 2.97 3.59 -10.82
N TRP A 89 2.90 2.30 -10.47
CA TRP A 89 3.26 1.81 -9.14
C TRP A 89 4.69 2.18 -8.72
N VAL A 90 5.64 2.25 -9.65
CA VAL A 90 7.03 2.66 -9.37
C VAL A 90 7.07 4.12 -8.90
N ALA A 91 6.42 5.01 -9.64
CA ALA A 91 6.36 6.44 -9.29
C ALA A 91 5.59 6.64 -7.98
N THR A 92 4.51 5.85 -7.76
CA THR A 92 3.75 5.86 -6.49
C THR A 92 4.62 5.40 -5.32
N PHE A 93 5.35 4.27 -5.44
CA PHE A 93 6.23 3.80 -4.37
C PHE A 93 7.34 4.82 -4.05
N ASN A 94 8.01 5.37 -5.06
CA ASN A 94 9.04 6.39 -4.85
C ASN A 94 8.47 7.64 -4.16
N ASN A 95 7.25 8.05 -4.51
CA ASN A 95 6.57 9.16 -3.87
C ASN A 95 6.18 8.84 -2.41
N MET A 96 5.75 7.60 -2.12
CA MET A 96 5.53 7.13 -0.74
C MET A 96 6.81 7.21 0.09
N VAL A 97 7.92 6.73 -0.46
CA VAL A 97 9.24 6.80 0.21
C VAL A 97 9.65 8.24 0.47
N ARG A 98 9.47 9.14 -0.50
CA ARG A 98 9.76 10.56 -0.35
C ARG A 98 8.94 11.21 0.78
N MET A 99 7.64 10.93 0.82
CA MET A 99 6.72 11.53 1.80
C MET A 99 6.84 10.92 3.21
N SER A 100 7.49 9.77 3.36
CA SER A 100 7.67 9.12 4.68
C SER A 100 8.92 9.63 5.39
N SER A 101 8.80 9.87 6.69
CA SER A 101 9.94 10.11 7.62
C SER A 101 10.37 8.85 8.39
N GLY A 102 9.61 7.74 8.28
CA GLY A 102 9.82 6.56 9.10
C GLY A 102 9.43 5.26 8.44
N LEU A 103 8.24 4.74 8.70
CA LEU A 103 7.79 3.44 8.22
C LEU A 103 7.12 3.56 6.86
N VAL A 104 7.55 2.74 5.90
CA VAL A 104 6.83 2.47 4.64
C VAL A 104 6.50 0.99 4.57
N PHE A 105 5.26 0.64 4.23
CA PHE A 105 4.92 -0.75 3.96
C PHE A 105 3.86 -0.87 2.87
N PHE A 106 3.88 -2.01 2.17
CA PHE A 106 2.83 -2.35 1.21
C PHE A 106 2.54 -3.85 1.14
N SER A 107 1.35 -4.16 0.64
CA SER A 107 1.01 -5.47 0.09
C SER A 107 0.52 -5.34 -1.34
N CYS A 108 0.76 -6.33 -2.17
CA CYS A 108 0.21 -6.42 -3.51
C CYS A 108 0.19 -7.87 -4.00
N ALA A 109 -0.61 -8.14 -5.03
CA ALA A 109 -0.65 -9.44 -5.68
C ALA A 109 0.71 -9.82 -6.30
N THR A 110 1.14 -11.08 -6.09
CA THR A 110 2.35 -11.65 -6.69
C THR A 110 2.04 -12.89 -7.55
N LEU A 111 3.09 -13.55 -8.02
CA LEU A 111 2.98 -14.70 -8.93
C LEU A 111 2.02 -15.76 -8.40
N GLY A 112 1.10 -16.18 -9.27
CA GLY A 112 0.06 -17.15 -8.93
C GLY A 112 -1.30 -16.54 -8.56
N ARG A 113 -1.36 -15.23 -8.22
CA ARG A 113 -2.64 -14.55 -8.00
C ARG A 113 -3.41 -14.44 -9.32
N ALA A 114 -4.66 -14.88 -9.31
CA ALA A 114 -5.55 -14.68 -10.46
C ALA A 114 -5.85 -13.18 -10.66
N GLU A 115 -5.96 -12.76 -11.93
CA GLU A 115 -6.39 -11.40 -12.27
C GLU A 115 -7.76 -11.10 -11.63
N HIS A 116 -7.86 -9.95 -10.98
CA HIS A 116 -9.08 -9.45 -10.36
C HIS A 116 -9.15 -7.92 -10.48
N GLY A 117 -10.31 -7.33 -10.16
CA GLY A 117 -10.48 -5.88 -10.15
C GLY A 117 -10.39 -5.21 -11.52
N THR A 118 -10.43 -5.96 -12.62
CA THR A 118 -10.47 -5.42 -13.97
C THR A 118 -11.86 -5.57 -14.58
N PRO A 119 -12.21 -4.80 -15.62
CA PRO A 119 -13.48 -4.96 -16.34
C PRO A 119 -13.72 -6.38 -16.87
N ARG A 120 -12.63 -7.17 -17.08
CA ARG A 120 -12.72 -8.55 -17.59
C ARG A 120 -13.05 -9.59 -16.52
N THR A 121 -12.83 -9.26 -15.24
CA THR A 121 -12.95 -10.23 -14.13
C THR A 121 -13.99 -9.77 -13.11
N SER A 122 -13.59 -9.03 -12.10
CA SER A 122 -14.45 -8.55 -11.00
C SER A 122 -14.28 -7.03 -10.81
N PRO A 123 -14.93 -6.21 -11.65
CA PRO A 123 -14.75 -4.75 -11.63
C PRO A 123 -15.13 -4.08 -10.29
N TYR A 124 -15.94 -4.75 -9.48
CA TYR A 124 -16.33 -4.24 -8.16
C TYR A 124 -15.22 -4.32 -7.12
N ASP A 125 -14.18 -5.11 -7.37
CA ASP A 125 -13.04 -5.28 -6.46
C ASP A 125 -12.05 -4.10 -6.55
N ALA A 126 -12.05 -3.39 -7.70
CA ALA A 126 -11.28 -2.17 -7.90
C ALA A 126 -12.04 -1.23 -8.85
N PRO A 127 -13.15 -0.59 -8.38
CA PRO A 127 -14.18 0.01 -9.25
C PRO A 127 -13.71 1.19 -10.09
N TYR A 128 -12.59 1.81 -9.74
CA TYR A 128 -12.04 2.96 -10.48
C TYR A 128 -10.77 2.61 -11.26
N CYS A 129 -10.29 1.36 -11.15
CA CYS A 129 -9.15 0.88 -11.92
C CYS A 129 -9.58 0.51 -13.34
N GLY A 130 -8.64 0.65 -14.29
CA GLY A 130 -8.87 0.28 -15.69
C GLY A 130 -8.48 -1.17 -15.98
N GLU A 131 -8.00 -1.39 -17.20
CA GLU A 131 -7.59 -2.71 -17.71
C GLU A 131 -6.27 -3.21 -17.16
N TYR A 132 -5.48 -2.36 -16.46
CA TYR A 132 -4.16 -2.74 -15.97
C TYR A 132 -4.27 -3.69 -14.79
N TYR A 133 -3.52 -4.80 -14.88
CA TYR A 133 -3.27 -5.71 -13.79
C TYR A 133 -1.90 -6.36 -13.97
N LYS A 134 -1.09 -6.38 -12.92
CA LYS A 134 0.21 -7.04 -12.93
C LYS A 134 0.56 -7.63 -11.58
N ASN A 135 0.81 -8.92 -11.53
CA ASN A 135 1.44 -9.55 -10.38
C ASN A 135 2.88 -9.04 -10.25
N LEU A 136 3.23 -8.44 -9.11
CA LEU A 136 4.56 -7.89 -8.85
C LEU A 136 5.41 -8.91 -8.07
N THR A 137 6.71 -8.87 -8.33
CA THR A 137 7.69 -9.68 -7.61
C THR A 137 8.66 -8.79 -6.83
N GLU A 138 9.35 -9.37 -5.83
CA GLU A 138 10.48 -8.70 -5.17
C GLU A 138 11.52 -8.22 -6.18
N GLY A 139 11.79 -9.01 -7.24
CA GLY A 139 12.69 -8.64 -8.32
C GLY A 139 12.25 -7.40 -9.09
N ASP A 140 10.94 -7.24 -9.36
CA ASP A 140 10.40 -6.03 -9.98
C ASP A 140 10.68 -4.80 -9.10
N VAL A 141 10.41 -4.89 -7.80
CA VAL A 141 10.62 -3.76 -6.87
C VAL A 141 12.11 -3.42 -6.75
N ARG A 142 12.98 -4.41 -6.55
CA ARG A 142 14.44 -4.19 -6.44
C ARG A 142 15.06 -3.60 -7.70
N SER A 143 14.53 -3.94 -8.87
CA SER A 143 15.07 -3.45 -10.14
C SER A 143 14.57 -2.06 -10.53
N ALA A 144 13.38 -1.67 -10.06
CA ALA A 144 12.71 -0.43 -10.47
C ALA A 144 12.75 0.68 -9.42
N CYS A 145 12.99 0.35 -8.13
CA CYS A 145 12.91 1.29 -7.02
C CYS A 145 14.24 1.43 -6.29
N ASP A 146 14.54 2.65 -5.83
CA ASP A 146 15.70 2.89 -4.96
C ASP A 146 15.34 2.58 -3.50
N LEU A 147 15.93 1.52 -2.95
CA LEU A 147 15.76 1.09 -1.56
C LEU A 147 16.87 1.60 -0.63
N SER A 148 17.83 2.38 -1.12
CA SER A 148 19.01 2.83 -0.36
C SER A 148 18.67 3.79 0.80
N SER A 149 17.50 4.41 0.77
CA SER A 149 17.01 5.29 1.84
C SER A 149 16.53 4.55 3.08
N PHE A 150 16.32 3.22 2.99
CA PHE A 150 15.91 2.41 4.13
C PHE A 150 17.11 1.91 4.92
N LYS A 151 17.10 2.13 6.23
CA LYS A 151 18.07 1.57 7.19
C LYS A 151 17.89 0.06 7.38
N GLU A 152 16.63 -0.35 7.36
CA GLU A 152 16.20 -1.74 7.47
C GLU A 152 14.95 -1.96 6.61
N TYR A 153 14.90 -3.06 5.89
CA TYR A 153 13.70 -3.46 5.16
C TYR A 153 13.64 -4.97 4.95
N ALA A 154 12.46 -5.49 4.70
CA ALA A 154 12.27 -6.88 4.33
C ALA A 154 11.14 -7.05 3.32
N PHE A 155 11.29 -8.09 2.51
CA PHE A 155 10.24 -8.67 1.69
C PHE A 155 9.81 -10.00 2.28
N SER A 156 8.54 -10.35 2.09
CA SER A 156 8.03 -11.69 2.34
C SER A 156 6.91 -12.02 1.35
N ILE A 157 6.65 -13.31 1.15
CA ILE A 157 5.63 -13.79 0.22
C ILE A 157 4.70 -14.73 0.98
N ASP A 158 3.41 -14.49 0.88
CA ASP A 158 2.39 -15.47 1.24
C ASP A 158 2.05 -16.32 0.02
N ASN A 159 2.51 -17.57 0.01
CA ASN A 159 2.28 -18.49 -1.10
C ASN A 159 0.84 -19.02 -1.18
N GLN A 160 0.04 -18.87 -0.13
CA GLN A 160 -1.37 -19.28 -0.16
C GLN A 160 -2.26 -18.17 -0.68
N ALA A 161 -2.02 -16.93 -0.23
CA ALA A 161 -2.70 -15.75 -0.72
C ALA A 161 -2.14 -15.24 -2.05
N HIS A 162 -0.93 -15.65 -2.44
CA HIS A 162 -0.17 -15.11 -3.56
C HIS A 162 0.04 -13.60 -3.45
N ASP A 163 0.53 -13.16 -2.29
CA ASP A 163 0.83 -11.77 -1.99
C ASP A 163 2.32 -11.56 -1.77
N LEU A 164 2.81 -10.41 -2.25
CA LEU A 164 4.08 -9.83 -1.91
C LEU A 164 3.89 -8.77 -0.82
N TYR A 165 4.68 -8.87 0.23
CA TYR A 165 4.72 -7.93 1.33
C TYR A 165 6.06 -7.25 1.42
N PHE A 166 6.04 -5.97 1.78
CA PHE A 166 7.23 -5.16 2.04
C PHE A 166 7.02 -4.27 3.26
N TRP A 167 8.04 -4.11 4.07
CA TRP A 167 8.16 -3.01 5.01
C TRP A 167 9.60 -2.47 5.01
N GLY A 168 9.76 -1.17 5.27
CA GLY A 168 11.06 -0.52 5.38
C GLY A 168 11.02 0.65 6.36
N ILE A 169 12.13 0.83 7.10
CA ILE A 169 12.36 1.92 8.05
C ILE A 169 13.44 2.85 7.49
N LYS A 170 13.12 4.15 7.43
CA LYS A 170 14.05 5.22 7.04
C LYS A 170 14.92 5.70 8.19
#